data_8fe7446a202a22546c6528b2ff9804d7
#
_entry.id   8fe7446a202a22546c6528b2ff9804d7
#
_cell.length_a   1.000
_cell.length_b   1.000
_cell.length_c   1.000
_cell.angle_alpha   90.00
_cell.angle_beta   90.00
_cell.angle_gamma   90.00
#
_symmetry.space_group_name_H-M   'P 1'
#
loop_
_entity.id
_entity.type
_entity.pdbx_description
1 polymer ?
#
loop_
_entity_poly.entity_id
_entity_poly.type
_entity_poly.pdbx_seq_one_letter_code
_entity_poly.pdbx_strand_id
1 'polypeptide(L)'
;MQKIYPMKRICFLVDSIFSIGGVQRVTSVIAKELAKNNDVTIVTFDKASTKDTSLYNLFEANINYRFFSYPTIGKYHQLLCKVYSGIYRKLQPQSRWTSDLYAMSSFPSVLRNALAKELREGHYDAIIGVHAPLAVRLATIRNMLPEAKLIGWSHNSFEALFGEDSLYIGKDRKRHYIYQFQKLDHVVLLCKHDVDTYREYDKNFKPIYIYNPLTLVPGRPSEGTSKHFLAVGRFSPQHKGFDLLIKAFHLFAQRNDDWCLDIVGEGTEEQLYRDLIKQLGLEHRVAIHPFTNNIQHYYSQAQIYVLSSRWEGFGLVLVEAMSHGLPIVSSDLPTSKEIMGDFGLYFRNGNIEELSQRLEDATKIDWSSKSAEAIAIARHFNIDGIIAKWDSILGQ
;
A
#
# COMPACT_ATOMS: atom_id res chain seq x y z
N MET A 1 -21.40 -26.71 10.98
CA MET A 1 -20.22 -27.13 11.75
C MET A 1 -19.08 -26.20 11.38
N GLN A 2 -18.68 -25.29 12.24
CA GLN A 2 -17.42 -24.53 12.06
C GLN A 2 -16.27 -25.53 12.12
N LYS A 3 -15.47 -25.62 11.08
CA LYS A 3 -14.22 -26.37 11.12
C LYS A 3 -13.31 -25.71 12.14
N ILE A 4 -13.08 -26.36 13.27
CA ILE A 4 -12.05 -25.91 14.23
C ILE A 4 -10.70 -26.25 13.62
N TYR A 5 -10.03 -25.29 13.03
CA TYR A 5 -8.65 -25.45 12.61
C TYR A 5 -7.71 -25.30 13.81
N PRO A 6 -6.57 -26.00 13.85
CA PRO A 6 -5.62 -25.82 14.93
C PRO A 6 -5.08 -24.40 14.91
N MET A 7 -5.01 -23.78 16.10
CA MET A 7 -4.41 -22.45 16.29
C MET A 7 -2.98 -22.44 15.77
N LYS A 8 -2.67 -21.47 14.88
CA LYS A 8 -1.36 -21.32 14.27
C LYS A 8 -0.58 -20.16 14.89
N ARG A 9 0.74 -20.28 14.86
CA ARG A 9 1.67 -19.22 15.25
C ARG A 9 2.09 -18.44 14.00
N ILE A 10 1.58 -17.23 13.85
CA ILE A 10 1.76 -16.40 12.67
C ILE A 10 2.65 -15.20 13.03
N CYS A 11 3.70 -14.98 12.24
CA CYS A 11 4.60 -13.85 12.40
C CYS A 11 4.43 -12.84 11.25
N PHE A 12 4.23 -11.58 11.58
CA PHE A 12 4.41 -10.47 10.66
C PHE A 12 5.78 -9.85 10.88
N LEU A 13 6.66 -9.92 9.88
CA LEU A 13 7.94 -9.22 9.86
C LEU A 13 7.74 -7.88 9.16
N VAL A 14 7.90 -6.77 9.89
CA VAL A 14 7.60 -5.42 9.42
C VAL A 14 8.75 -4.45 9.68
N ASP A 15 8.95 -3.47 8.80
CA ASP A 15 9.92 -2.39 9.04
C ASP A 15 9.46 -1.49 10.19
N SER A 16 8.18 -1.13 10.23
CA SER A 16 7.53 -0.38 11.30
C SER A 16 6.05 -0.74 11.38
N ILE A 17 5.50 -0.78 12.59
CA ILE A 17 4.06 -0.91 12.85
C ILE A 17 3.52 0.27 13.65
N PHE A 18 4.37 0.96 14.41
CA PHE A 18 4.03 2.08 15.27
C PHE A 18 4.28 3.44 14.59
N SER A 19 3.97 3.51 13.29
CA SER A 19 4.03 4.74 12.50
C SER A 19 2.78 4.90 11.63
N ILE A 20 2.50 6.14 11.22
CA ILE A 20 1.32 6.44 10.40
C ILE A 20 1.59 6.05 8.94
N GLY A 21 0.72 5.22 8.37
CA GLY A 21 0.80 4.82 6.96
C GLY A 21 -0.23 3.78 6.55
N GLY A 22 -0.51 3.70 5.25
CA GLY A 22 -1.48 2.75 4.71
C GLY A 22 -1.09 1.29 4.94
N VAL A 23 0.20 0.96 4.84
CA VAL A 23 0.71 -0.40 5.06
C VAL A 23 0.58 -0.81 6.51
N GLN A 24 0.99 0.07 7.44
CA GLN A 24 0.86 -0.16 8.88
C GLN A 24 -0.61 -0.38 9.25
N ARG A 25 -1.51 0.46 8.72
CA ARG A 25 -2.95 0.34 8.96
C ARG A 25 -3.52 -0.99 8.46
N VAL A 26 -3.20 -1.38 7.24
CA VAL A 26 -3.66 -2.66 6.67
C VAL A 26 -3.08 -3.85 7.43
N THR A 27 -1.78 -3.81 7.73
CA THR A 27 -1.11 -4.87 8.50
C THR A 27 -1.75 -5.01 9.88
N SER A 28 -2.04 -3.90 10.55
CA SER A 28 -2.72 -3.91 11.85
C SER A 28 -4.12 -4.53 11.76
N VAL A 29 -4.91 -4.18 10.75
CA VAL A 29 -6.26 -4.73 10.56
C VAL A 29 -6.22 -6.24 10.31
N ILE A 30 -5.35 -6.71 9.42
CA ILE A 30 -5.20 -8.14 9.12
C ILE A 30 -4.64 -8.90 10.33
N ALA A 31 -3.63 -8.36 11.02
CA ALA A 31 -3.06 -8.99 12.22
C ALA A 31 -4.08 -9.11 13.35
N LYS A 32 -4.88 -8.06 13.60
CA LYS A 32 -5.97 -8.08 14.60
C LYS A 32 -7.01 -9.16 14.27
N GLU A 33 -7.40 -9.25 13.01
CA GLU A 33 -8.41 -10.23 12.60
C GLU A 33 -7.90 -11.66 12.72
N LEU A 34 -6.67 -11.94 12.27
CA LEU A 34 -6.04 -13.25 12.41
C LEU A 34 -5.81 -13.62 13.87
N ALA A 35 -5.54 -12.64 14.77
CA ALA A 35 -5.32 -12.87 16.20
C ALA A 35 -6.57 -13.35 16.93
N LYS A 36 -7.77 -13.29 16.33
CA LYS A 36 -8.98 -13.87 16.93
C LYS A 36 -8.92 -15.39 17.05
N ASN A 37 -8.21 -16.06 16.13
CA ASN A 37 -8.16 -17.53 16.06
C ASN A 37 -6.72 -18.08 16.04
N ASN A 38 -5.69 -17.22 16.12
CA ASN A 38 -4.29 -17.61 16.00
C ASN A 38 -3.42 -16.89 17.06
N ASP A 39 -2.23 -17.42 17.30
CA ASP A 39 -1.17 -16.74 18.06
C ASP A 39 -0.38 -15.85 17.10
N VAL A 40 -0.63 -14.54 17.15
CA VAL A 40 -0.02 -13.57 16.24
C VAL A 40 1.11 -12.82 16.93
N THR A 41 2.27 -12.81 16.30
CA THR A 41 3.43 -12.02 16.72
C THR A 41 3.81 -11.02 15.61
N ILE A 42 4.07 -9.77 15.99
CA ILE A 42 4.67 -8.78 15.10
C ILE A 42 6.15 -8.60 15.49
N VAL A 43 7.04 -8.99 14.60
CA VAL A 43 8.48 -8.69 14.69
C VAL A 43 8.75 -7.41 13.93
N THR A 44 9.15 -6.36 14.64
CA THR A 44 9.31 -5.01 14.08
C THR A 44 10.71 -4.46 14.29
N PHE A 45 11.17 -3.60 13.37
CA PHE A 45 12.42 -2.84 13.52
C PHE A 45 12.21 -1.51 14.26
N ASP A 46 11.02 -1.21 14.72
CA ASP A 46 10.76 -0.11 15.64
C ASP A 46 11.58 -0.27 16.94
N LYS A 47 11.85 0.84 17.61
CA LYS A 47 12.41 0.78 18.96
C LYS A 47 11.30 0.49 19.97
N ALA A 48 11.61 -0.27 21.03
CA ALA A 48 10.64 -0.55 22.09
C ALA A 48 10.09 0.73 22.75
N SER A 49 10.89 1.82 22.78
CA SER A 49 10.49 3.13 23.28
C SER A 49 9.45 3.86 22.40
N THR A 50 9.26 3.45 21.14
CA THR A 50 8.27 4.03 20.22
C THR A 50 6.99 3.21 20.12
N LYS A 51 6.81 2.20 21.00
CA LYS A 51 5.62 1.36 21.01
C LYS A 51 4.38 2.21 21.33
N ASP A 52 3.47 2.28 20.38
CA ASP A 52 2.18 2.94 20.52
C ASP A 52 1.07 2.05 19.96
N THR A 53 0.44 1.30 20.85
CA THR A 53 -0.67 0.41 20.48
C THR A 53 -2.01 1.13 20.30
N SER A 54 -2.09 2.43 20.59
CA SER A 54 -3.28 3.23 20.30
C SER A 54 -3.44 3.47 18.80
N LEU A 55 -2.32 3.51 18.06
CA LEU A 55 -2.36 3.54 16.61
C LEU A 55 -3.08 2.28 16.08
N TYR A 56 -4.06 2.51 15.22
CA TYR A 56 -4.89 1.47 14.60
C TYR A 56 -5.61 0.56 15.61
N ASN A 57 -5.75 1.00 16.86
CA ASN A 57 -6.39 0.24 17.96
C ASN A 57 -5.77 -1.15 18.14
N LEU A 58 -4.45 -1.26 18.07
CA LEU A 58 -3.72 -2.52 18.23
C LEU A 58 -3.88 -3.13 19.64
N PHE A 59 -4.22 -2.30 20.64
CA PHE A 59 -4.50 -2.76 22.01
C PHE A 59 -5.77 -3.62 22.14
N GLU A 60 -6.67 -3.60 21.14
CA GLU A 60 -7.90 -4.39 21.12
C GLU A 60 -7.68 -5.89 20.86
N ALA A 61 -6.50 -6.28 20.40
CA ALA A 61 -6.20 -7.65 20.04
C ALA A 61 -5.01 -8.20 20.84
N ASN A 62 -5.05 -9.52 21.09
CA ASN A 62 -3.93 -10.22 21.73
C ASN A 62 -2.82 -10.49 20.73
N ILE A 63 -1.97 -9.49 20.53
CA ILE A 63 -0.82 -9.53 19.59
C ILE A 63 0.47 -9.41 20.40
N ASN A 64 1.40 -10.34 20.17
CA ASN A 64 2.75 -10.28 20.72
C ASN A 64 3.64 -9.36 19.89
N TYR A 65 4.53 -8.62 20.54
CA TYR A 65 5.48 -7.72 19.87
C TYR A 65 6.91 -8.10 20.22
N ARG A 66 7.76 -8.26 19.19
CA ARG A 66 9.20 -8.47 19.34
C ARG A 66 9.93 -7.35 18.59
N PHE A 67 10.83 -6.68 19.29
CA PHE A 67 11.61 -5.56 18.75
C PHE A 67 12.97 -6.10 18.32
N PHE A 68 13.22 -6.09 17.02
CA PHE A 68 14.43 -6.64 16.44
C PHE A 68 15.31 -5.55 15.85
N SER A 69 16.62 -5.63 16.09
CA SER A 69 17.61 -4.78 15.45
C SER A 69 18.77 -5.63 14.93
N TYR A 70 19.23 -5.29 13.73
CA TYR A 70 20.39 -5.96 13.19
C TYR A 70 21.66 -5.62 13.98
N PRO A 71 22.57 -6.59 14.14
CA PRO A 71 23.91 -6.32 14.66
C PRO A 71 24.67 -5.40 13.68
N THR A 72 25.61 -4.65 14.21
CA THR A 72 26.48 -3.79 13.39
C THR A 72 27.44 -4.66 12.56
N ILE A 73 27.63 -4.30 11.30
CA ILE A 73 28.61 -4.93 10.42
C ILE A 73 29.83 -4.01 10.24
N GLY A 74 31.02 -4.61 10.19
CA GLY A 74 32.27 -3.87 10.05
C GLY A 74 32.33 -3.08 8.74
N LYS A 75 33.05 -1.96 8.71
CA LYS A 75 33.18 -1.07 7.55
C LYS A 75 33.65 -1.78 6.28
N TYR A 76 34.56 -2.75 6.42
CA TYR A 76 35.06 -3.57 5.32
C TYR A 76 33.94 -4.36 4.63
N HIS A 77 33.09 -5.05 5.40
CA HIS A 77 31.93 -5.76 4.85
C HIS A 77 30.92 -4.81 4.19
N GLN A 78 30.69 -3.64 4.78
CA GLN A 78 29.84 -2.63 4.15
C GLN A 78 30.36 -2.18 2.79
N LEU A 79 31.69 -1.99 2.68
CA LEU A 79 32.34 -1.62 1.43
C LEU A 79 32.18 -2.72 0.37
N LEU A 80 32.47 -3.98 0.72
CA LEU A 80 32.29 -5.11 -0.20
C LEU A 80 30.85 -5.25 -0.70
N CYS A 81 29.88 -5.10 0.19
CA CYS A 81 28.46 -5.11 -0.18
C CYS A 81 28.12 -3.99 -1.18
N LYS A 82 28.64 -2.78 -0.95
CA LYS A 82 28.41 -1.65 -1.85
C LYS A 82 29.04 -1.87 -3.23
N VAL A 83 30.28 -2.36 -3.26
CA VAL A 83 31.01 -2.63 -4.50
C VAL A 83 30.29 -3.68 -5.33
N TYR A 84 29.97 -4.82 -4.74
CA TYR A 84 29.27 -5.89 -5.46
C TYR A 84 27.86 -5.47 -5.89
N SER A 85 27.14 -4.74 -5.04
CA SER A 85 25.83 -4.17 -5.39
C SER A 85 25.93 -3.22 -6.60
N GLY A 86 26.96 -2.37 -6.64
CA GLY A 86 27.23 -1.48 -7.77
C GLY A 86 27.52 -2.25 -9.07
N ILE A 87 28.36 -3.29 -8.99
CA ILE A 87 28.68 -4.16 -10.12
C ILE A 87 27.43 -4.87 -10.63
N TYR A 88 26.64 -5.49 -9.73
CA TYR A 88 25.41 -6.18 -10.10
C TYR A 88 24.41 -5.26 -10.81
N ARG A 89 24.19 -4.08 -10.25
CA ARG A 89 23.27 -3.09 -10.84
C ARG A 89 23.73 -2.60 -12.20
N LYS A 90 25.03 -2.44 -12.41
CA LYS A 90 25.60 -1.99 -13.69
C LYS A 90 25.54 -3.08 -14.76
N LEU A 91 25.88 -4.32 -14.40
CA LEU A 91 25.94 -5.44 -15.34
C LEU A 91 24.58 -6.12 -15.55
N GLN A 92 23.65 -6.00 -14.61
CA GLN A 92 22.30 -6.59 -14.63
C GLN A 92 22.32 -8.06 -15.11
N PRO A 93 23.10 -8.93 -14.48
CA PRO A 93 23.23 -10.32 -14.94
C PRO A 93 21.90 -11.06 -14.83
N GLN A 94 21.61 -11.92 -15.82
CA GLN A 94 20.29 -12.53 -16.02
C GLN A 94 20.15 -13.92 -15.36
N SER A 95 21.12 -14.37 -14.56
CA SER A 95 21.08 -15.71 -13.97
C SER A 95 20.58 -15.72 -12.53
N ARG A 96 19.95 -16.84 -12.12
CA ARG A 96 19.54 -17.07 -10.72
C ARG A 96 20.74 -17.09 -9.78
N TRP A 97 21.84 -17.69 -10.19
CA TRP A 97 23.08 -17.77 -9.39
C TRP A 97 23.63 -16.37 -9.04
N THR A 98 23.70 -15.48 -10.02
CA THR A 98 24.16 -14.10 -9.78
C THR A 98 23.18 -13.33 -8.88
N SER A 99 21.89 -13.57 -9.01
CA SER A 99 20.87 -13.03 -8.10
C SER A 99 21.06 -13.53 -6.67
N ASP A 100 21.40 -14.80 -6.49
CA ASP A 100 21.68 -15.37 -5.16
C ASP A 100 22.94 -14.79 -4.54
N LEU A 101 24.00 -14.66 -5.35
CA LEU A 101 25.23 -14.02 -4.89
C LEU A 101 24.97 -12.56 -4.50
N TYR A 102 24.12 -11.83 -5.25
CA TYR A 102 23.72 -10.48 -4.89
C TYR A 102 22.92 -10.44 -3.60
N ALA A 103 21.94 -11.34 -3.42
CA ALA A 103 21.18 -11.45 -2.18
C ALA A 103 22.10 -11.69 -0.97
N MET A 104 23.04 -12.62 -1.09
CA MET A 104 24.00 -12.94 -0.03
C MET A 104 24.98 -11.80 0.27
N SER A 105 25.42 -11.06 -0.74
CA SER A 105 26.32 -9.93 -0.55
C SER A 105 25.63 -8.69 0.02
N SER A 106 24.40 -8.40 -0.42
CA SER A 106 23.61 -7.28 0.09
C SER A 106 23.01 -7.54 1.48
N PHE A 107 22.93 -8.80 1.88
CA PHE A 107 22.47 -9.25 3.20
C PHE A 107 23.45 -10.26 3.79
N PRO A 108 24.58 -9.80 4.40
CA PRO A 108 25.67 -10.62 4.89
C PRO A 108 25.26 -11.66 5.92
N SER A 109 26.06 -12.73 6.07
CA SER A 109 25.77 -13.88 6.95
C SER A 109 25.48 -13.46 8.40
N VAL A 110 26.17 -12.46 8.93
CA VAL A 110 25.94 -11.93 10.28
C VAL A 110 24.48 -11.44 10.43
N LEU A 111 23.96 -10.70 9.44
CA LEU A 111 22.59 -10.19 9.48
C LEU A 111 21.56 -11.31 9.21
N ARG A 112 21.88 -12.22 8.26
CA ARG A 112 21.04 -13.40 7.97
C ARG A 112 20.87 -14.31 9.19
N ASN A 113 22.00 -14.62 9.86
CA ASN A 113 21.99 -15.48 11.03
C ASN A 113 21.21 -14.84 12.19
N ALA A 114 21.37 -13.52 12.39
CA ALA A 114 20.64 -12.80 13.43
C ALA A 114 19.13 -12.83 13.17
N LEU A 115 18.68 -12.51 11.95
CA LEU A 115 17.26 -12.55 11.60
C LEU A 115 16.71 -13.98 11.67
N ALA A 116 17.43 -14.96 11.12
CA ALA A 116 16.99 -16.35 11.15
C ALA A 116 16.92 -16.92 12.59
N LYS A 117 17.82 -16.50 13.47
CA LYS A 117 17.77 -16.87 14.91
C LYS A 117 16.51 -16.31 15.56
N GLU A 118 16.26 -15.00 15.39
CA GLU A 118 15.08 -14.33 15.93
C GLU A 118 13.77 -15.02 15.49
N LEU A 119 13.66 -15.33 14.20
CA LEU A 119 12.46 -15.94 13.64
C LEU A 119 12.30 -17.43 14.05
N ARG A 120 13.40 -18.18 14.21
CA ARG A 120 13.35 -19.58 14.72
C ARG A 120 12.89 -19.67 16.17
N GLU A 121 13.37 -18.77 17.02
CA GLU A 121 12.97 -18.73 18.43
C GLU A 121 11.47 -18.54 18.63
N GLY A 122 10.79 -17.95 17.64
CA GLY A 122 9.35 -17.79 17.62
C GLY A 122 8.58 -19.08 17.30
N HIS A 123 9.20 -20.12 16.70
CA HIS A 123 8.55 -21.37 16.24
C HIS A 123 7.27 -21.14 15.45
N TYR A 124 7.32 -20.25 14.48
CA TYR A 124 6.17 -19.84 13.69
C TYR A 124 5.81 -20.87 12.62
N ASP A 125 4.51 -21.15 12.44
CA ASP A 125 3.97 -21.94 11.33
C ASP A 125 4.03 -21.16 10.01
N ALA A 126 3.83 -19.82 10.09
CA ALA A 126 3.92 -18.94 8.92
C ALA A 126 4.60 -17.61 9.29
N ILE A 127 5.42 -17.09 8.36
CA ILE A 127 6.09 -15.80 8.48
C ILE A 127 5.76 -14.96 7.25
N ILE A 128 5.17 -13.80 7.47
CA ILE A 128 4.74 -12.86 6.44
C ILE A 128 5.71 -11.68 6.41
N GLY A 129 6.52 -11.56 5.37
CA GLY A 129 7.39 -10.41 5.16
C GLY A 129 6.62 -9.29 4.48
N VAL A 130 6.35 -8.24 5.22
CA VAL A 130 5.58 -7.07 4.76
C VAL A 130 6.50 -6.14 3.99
N HIS A 131 6.14 -5.79 2.78
CA HIS A 131 6.95 -5.12 1.76
C HIS A 131 7.94 -6.00 0.99
N ALA A 132 8.16 -5.66 -0.26
CA ALA A 132 9.04 -6.37 -1.17
C ALA A 132 10.48 -6.55 -0.63
N PRO A 133 11.15 -5.57 0.01
CA PRO A 133 12.48 -5.77 0.59
C PRO A 133 12.53 -6.83 1.71
N LEU A 134 11.53 -6.87 2.60
CA LEU A 134 11.48 -7.88 3.66
C LEU A 134 11.16 -9.27 3.12
N ALA A 135 10.32 -9.36 2.09
CA ALA A 135 10.07 -10.60 1.37
C ALA A 135 11.36 -11.17 0.76
N VAL A 136 12.22 -10.33 0.16
CA VAL A 136 13.54 -10.75 -0.36
C VAL A 136 14.48 -11.20 0.77
N ARG A 137 14.47 -10.53 1.92
CA ARG A 137 15.26 -10.98 3.10
C ARG A 137 14.80 -12.35 3.60
N LEU A 138 13.48 -12.60 3.69
CA LEU A 138 12.94 -13.93 4.01
C LEU A 138 13.38 -14.98 2.99
N ALA A 139 13.26 -14.69 1.69
CA ALA A 139 13.71 -15.57 0.62
C ALA A 139 15.19 -15.94 0.76
N THR A 140 16.05 -14.98 1.16
CA THR A 140 17.49 -15.19 1.33
C THR A 140 17.82 -16.15 2.48
N ILE A 141 16.95 -16.26 3.49
CA ILE A 141 17.12 -17.14 4.65
C ILE A 141 16.18 -18.36 4.62
N ARG A 142 15.54 -18.66 3.48
CA ARG A 142 14.57 -19.75 3.35
C ARG A 142 15.08 -21.08 3.91
N ASN A 143 16.31 -21.46 3.55
CA ASN A 143 16.92 -22.73 4.00
C ASN A 143 17.22 -22.77 5.50
N MET A 144 17.17 -21.65 6.19
CA MET A 144 17.37 -21.53 7.64
C MET A 144 16.05 -21.62 8.42
N LEU A 145 14.91 -21.63 7.74
CA LEU A 145 13.55 -21.67 8.30
C LEU A 145 12.71 -22.74 7.57
N PRO A 146 13.14 -24.02 7.57
CA PRO A 146 12.48 -25.07 6.77
C PRO A 146 11.07 -25.39 7.26
N GLU A 147 10.80 -25.23 8.55
CA GLU A 147 9.53 -25.58 9.20
C GLU A 147 8.43 -24.53 8.91
N ALA A 148 8.82 -23.27 8.68
CA ALA A 148 7.87 -22.18 8.52
C ALA A 148 7.46 -22.00 7.04
N LYS A 149 6.18 -21.71 6.80
CA LYS A 149 5.70 -21.21 5.52
C LYS A 149 6.11 -19.74 5.38
N LEU A 150 6.87 -19.40 4.34
CA LEU A 150 7.34 -18.04 4.10
C LEU A 150 6.47 -17.35 3.03
N ILE A 151 5.89 -16.22 3.40
CA ILE A 151 4.98 -15.45 2.55
C ILE A 151 5.56 -14.04 2.36
N GLY A 152 5.71 -13.60 1.11
CA GLY A 152 6.00 -12.20 0.81
C GLY A 152 4.71 -11.43 0.55
N TRP A 153 4.53 -10.27 1.16
CA TRP A 153 3.38 -9.40 0.95
C TRP A 153 3.80 -8.05 0.38
N SER A 154 3.67 -7.87 -0.94
CA SER A 154 4.06 -6.63 -1.63
C SER A 154 2.92 -5.63 -1.60
N HIS A 155 3.21 -4.41 -1.12
CA HIS A 155 2.24 -3.33 -0.99
C HIS A 155 2.31 -2.27 -2.10
N ASN A 156 3.25 -2.40 -3.02
CA ASN A 156 3.41 -1.52 -4.17
C ASN A 156 3.10 -2.27 -5.46
N SER A 157 2.55 -1.59 -6.46
CA SER A 157 2.36 -2.14 -7.79
C SER A 157 3.70 -2.48 -8.47
N PHE A 158 3.64 -3.35 -9.48
CA PHE A 158 4.82 -3.69 -10.29
C PHE A 158 5.50 -2.45 -10.87
N GLU A 159 4.72 -1.53 -11.42
CA GLU A 159 5.22 -0.30 -12.03
C GLU A 159 5.87 0.62 -10.99
N ALA A 160 5.26 0.78 -9.81
CA ALA A 160 5.84 1.55 -8.72
C ALA A 160 7.20 0.99 -8.27
N LEU A 161 7.34 -0.35 -8.21
CA LEU A 161 8.60 -1.00 -7.80
C LEU A 161 9.68 -0.96 -8.88
N PHE A 162 9.33 -1.17 -10.15
CA PHE A 162 10.27 -1.51 -11.21
C PHE A 162 10.14 -0.66 -12.48
N GLY A 163 9.22 0.30 -12.51
CA GLY A 163 9.07 1.23 -13.63
C GLY A 163 10.32 2.09 -13.87
N GLU A 164 10.34 2.77 -15.01
CA GLU A 164 11.48 3.62 -15.41
C GLU A 164 11.78 4.71 -14.36
N ASP A 165 10.72 5.32 -13.81
CA ASP A 165 10.80 6.41 -12.84
C ASP A 165 10.59 5.92 -11.39
N SER A 166 10.79 4.63 -11.13
CA SER A 166 10.59 4.07 -9.80
C SER A 166 11.48 4.71 -8.74
N LEU A 167 10.87 5.26 -7.70
CA LEU A 167 11.53 5.80 -6.51
C LEU A 167 11.86 4.72 -5.45
N TYR A 168 11.42 3.47 -5.66
CA TYR A 168 11.57 2.39 -4.66
C TYR A 168 12.74 1.48 -4.97
N ILE A 169 12.61 0.58 -5.97
CA ILE A 169 13.61 -0.45 -6.25
C ILE A 169 14.37 -0.14 -7.54
N GLY A 170 13.64 0.19 -8.60
CA GLY A 170 14.17 0.47 -9.93
C GLY A 170 14.30 -0.77 -10.82
N LYS A 171 14.30 -0.53 -12.12
CA LYS A 171 14.32 -1.56 -13.17
C LYS A 171 15.57 -2.45 -13.12
N ASP A 172 16.69 -1.93 -12.63
CA ASP A 172 17.99 -2.61 -12.55
C ASP A 172 17.96 -3.82 -11.59
N ARG A 173 17.04 -3.85 -10.62
CA ARG A 173 16.88 -4.94 -9.66
C ARG A 173 15.64 -5.80 -9.88
N LYS A 174 14.81 -5.50 -10.89
CA LYS A 174 13.54 -6.19 -11.15
C LYS A 174 13.71 -7.72 -11.19
N ARG A 175 14.63 -8.22 -12.03
CA ARG A 175 14.86 -9.66 -12.17
C ARG A 175 15.35 -10.32 -10.87
N HIS A 176 16.20 -9.62 -10.12
CA HIS A 176 16.65 -10.09 -8.81
C HIS A 176 15.47 -10.32 -7.86
N TYR A 177 14.57 -9.34 -7.74
CA TYR A 177 13.40 -9.47 -6.87
C TYR A 177 12.50 -10.64 -7.28
N ILE A 178 12.24 -10.81 -8.58
CA ILE A 178 11.41 -11.92 -9.08
C ILE A 178 12.05 -13.27 -8.76
N TYR A 179 13.36 -13.44 -8.96
CA TYR A 179 14.06 -14.68 -8.62
C TYR A 179 14.04 -14.98 -7.12
N GLN A 180 14.18 -13.96 -6.27
CA GLN A 180 14.08 -14.17 -4.83
C GLN A 180 12.65 -14.49 -4.40
N PHE A 181 11.65 -13.81 -4.95
CA PHE A 181 10.24 -14.09 -4.65
C PHE A 181 9.84 -15.54 -4.98
N GLN A 182 10.40 -16.13 -6.02
CA GLN A 182 10.13 -17.53 -6.41
C GLN A 182 10.62 -18.57 -5.37
N LYS A 183 11.40 -18.17 -4.37
CA LYS A 183 11.83 -19.03 -3.28
C LYS A 183 10.85 -19.06 -2.11
N LEU A 184 9.88 -18.17 -2.09
CA LEU A 184 8.84 -18.11 -1.08
C LEU A 184 7.72 -19.09 -1.41
N ASP A 185 7.02 -19.56 -0.39
CA ASP A 185 5.87 -20.45 -0.56
C ASP A 185 4.71 -19.73 -1.24
N HIS A 186 4.50 -18.46 -0.88
CA HIS A 186 3.55 -17.57 -1.55
C HIS A 186 4.11 -16.15 -1.66
N VAL A 187 3.69 -15.46 -2.71
CA VAL A 187 3.83 -13.99 -2.84
C VAL A 187 2.46 -13.40 -3.07
N VAL A 188 2.05 -12.56 -2.14
CA VAL A 188 0.77 -11.86 -2.16
C VAL A 188 0.97 -10.47 -2.75
N LEU A 189 0.24 -10.17 -3.81
CA LEU A 189 0.11 -8.88 -4.47
C LEU A 189 -1.26 -8.29 -4.17
N LEU A 190 -1.45 -6.99 -4.42
CA LEU A 190 -2.68 -6.31 -4.02
C LEU A 190 -3.77 -6.27 -5.09
N CYS A 191 -3.44 -6.65 -6.33
CA CYS A 191 -4.40 -6.68 -7.44
C CYS A 191 -4.07 -7.79 -8.45
N LYS A 192 -5.06 -8.17 -9.24
CA LYS A 192 -4.94 -9.18 -10.28
C LYS A 192 -4.05 -8.70 -11.42
N HIS A 193 -4.18 -7.41 -11.79
CA HIS A 193 -3.36 -6.81 -12.83
C HIS A 193 -1.86 -7.02 -12.57
N ASP A 194 -1.39 -6.79 -11.34
CA ASP A 194 0.01 -7.03 -10.99
C ASP A 194 0.39 -8.51 -11.09
N VAL A 195 -0.50 -9.43 -10.70
CA VAL A 195 -0.27 -10.88 -10.88
C VAL A 195 -0.04 -11.22 -12.35
N ASP A 196 -0.87 -10.69 -13.22
CA ASP A 196 -0.77 -10.93 -14.67
C ASP A 196 0.52 -10.31 -15.22
N THR A 197 0.87 -9.08 -14.83
CA THR A 197 2.13 -8.41 -15.20
C THR A 197 3.38 -9.19 -14.75
N TYR A 198 3.40 -9.70 -13.53
CA TYR A 198 4.51 -10.54 -13.07
C TYR A 198 4.61 -11.85 -13.84
N ARG A 199 3.47 -12.48 -14.22
CA ARG A 199 3.43 -13.70 -15.03
C ARG A 199 3.86 -13.48 -16.48
N GLU A 200 3.52 -12.34 -17.05
CA GLU A 200 4.02 -11.95 -18.39
C GLU A 200 5.54 -11.81 -18.37
N TYR A 201 6.10 -11.22 -17.31
CA TYR A 201 7.54 -11.09 -17.16
C TYR A 201 8.27 -12.42 -16.92
N ASP A 202 7.72 -13.31 -16.10
CA ASP A 202 8.22 -14.67 -15.85
C ASP A 202 7.06 -15.66 -15.66
N LYS A 203 6.82 -16.50 -16.67
CA LYS A 203 5.72 -17.50 -16.68
C LYS A 203 5.82 -18.54 -15.57
N ASN A 204 7.00 -18.75 -14.99
CA ASN A 204 7.22 -19.69 -13.89
C ASN A 204 6.89 -19.09 -12.53
N PHE A 205 6.73 -17.77 -12.45
CA PHE A 205 6.35 -17.11 -11.22
C PHE A 205 4.82 -17.16 -11.03
N LYS A 206 4.39 -17.62 -9.86
CA LYS A 206 2.97 -17.84 -9.55
C LYS A 206 2.54 -17.04 -8.31
N PRO A 207 2.59 -15.69 -8.38
CA PRO A 207 2.05 -14.89 -7.30
C PRO A 207 0.52 -15.03 -7.26
N ILE A 208 -0.05 -14.69 -6.11
CA ILE A 208 -1.50 -14.62 -5.91
C ILE A 208 -1.88 -13.18 -5.55
N TYR A 209 -3.16 -12.83 -5.69
CA TYR A 209 -3.63 -11.53 -5.20
C TYR A 209 -4.58 -11.70 -4.03
N ILE A 210 -4.41 -10.82 -3.04
CA ILE A 210 -5.36 -10.59 -1.95
C ILE A 210 -5.52 -9.09 -1.84
N TYR A 211 -6.72 -8.60 -2.09
CA TYR A 211 -7.03 -7.19 -1.94
C TYR A 211 -6.85 -6.72 -0.49
N ASN A 212 -6.54 -5.46 -0.30
CA ASN A 212 -6.62 -4.86 1.01
C ASN A 212 -8.09 -4.72 1.43
N PRO A 213 -8.42 -4.94 2.70
CA PRO A 213 -9.76 -4.70 3.21
C PRO A 213 -10.05 -3.20 3.33
N LEU A 214 -11.32 -2.84 3.41
CA LEU A 214 -11.72 -1.55 3.95
C LEU A 214 -11.23 -1.45 5.40
N THR A 215 -10.38 -0.46 5.66
CA THR A 215 -9.69 -0.30 6.95
C THR A 215 -10.37 0.68 7.89
N LEU A 216 -11.39 1.37 7.42
CA LEU A 216 -12.22 2.26 8.21
C LEU A 216 -13.55 1.59 8.53
N VAL A 217 -14.08 1.82 9.74
CA VAL A 217 -15.49 1.59 10.01
C VAL A 217 -16.25 2.64 9.19
N PRO A 218 -17.16 2.27 8.28
CA PRO A 218 -17.90 3.25 7.50
C PRO A 218 -18.67 4.20 8.43
N GLY A 219 -18.45 5.49 8.21
CA GLY A 219 -19.19 6.53 8.90
C GLY A 219 -20.56 6.78 8.24
N ARG A 220 -21.17 7.92 8.57
CA ARG A 220 -22.37 8.38 7.89
C ARG A 220 -22.06 8.62 6.40
N PRO A 221 -22.83 8.09 5.46
CA PRO A 221 -22.67 8.41 4.06
C PRO A 221 -22.81 9.92 3.80
N SER A 222 -22.15 10.41 2.76
CA SER A 222 -22.34 11.79 2.31
C SER A 222 -23.79 12.05 1.89
N GLU A 223 -24.21 13.30 2.01
CA GLU A 223 -25.54 13.75 1.56
C GLU A 223 -25.54 14.21 0.07
N GLY A 224 -24.36 14.37 -0.53
CA GLY A 224 -24.20 14.70 -1.94
C GLY A 224 -24.62 16.11 -2.35
N THR A 225 -24.62 17.06 -1.42
CA THR A 225 -25.13 18.42 -1.66
C THR A 225 -24.13 19.54 -1.40
N SER A 226 -22.92 19.19 -0.97
CA SER A 226 -21.96 20.16 -0.43
C SER A 226 -21.18 20.95 -1.47
N LYS A 227 -21.15 20.49 -2.74
CA LYS A 227 -20.30 21.05 -3.82
C LYS A 227 -18.80 21.07 -3.45
N HIS A 228 -18.36 20.03 -2.74
CA HIS A 228 -16.95 19.85 -2.36
C HIS A 228 -16.37 18.61 -3.05
N PHE A 229 -15.25 18.81 -3.74
CA PHE A 229 -14.34 17.74 -4.10
C PHE A 229 -13.44 17.43 -2.91
N LEU A 230 -13.09 16.17 -2.72
CA LEU A 230 -12.16 15.72 -1.69
C LEU A 230 -11.02 14.93 -2.31
N ALA A 231 -9.80 15.21 -1.89
CA ALA A 231 -8.63 14.38 -2.15
C ALA A 231 -7.89 14.12 -0.85
N VAL A 232 -7.41 12.87 -0.64
CA VAL A 232 -6.77 12.46 0.61
C VAL A 232 -5.47 11.74 0.31
N GLY A 233 -4.39 12.11 0.99
CA GLY A 233 -3.14 11.37 0.87
C GLY A 233 -1.92 12.08 1.43
N ARG A 234 -0.78 11.35 1.45
CA ARG A 234 0.50 11.92 1.87
C ARG A 234 1.03 12.89 0.80
N PHE A 235 1.54 14.04 1.23
CA PHE A 235 2.18 15.03 0.36
C PHE A 235 3.63 14.62 0.06
N SER A 236 3.76 13.61 -0.79
CA SER A 236 5.05 13.05 -1.18
C SER A 236 5.37 13.37 -2.64
N PRO A 237 6.66 13.58 -2.98
CA PRO A 237 7.06 13.97 -4.31
C PRO A 237 6.44 13.10 -5.41
N GLN A 238 5.78 13.75 -6.36
CA GLN A 238 5.20 13.17 -7.58
C GLN A 238 4.17 12.04 -7.39
N HIS A 239 3.90 11.55 -6.18
CA HIS A 239 3.05 10.38 -5.99
C HIS A 239 1.57 10.68 -6.17
N LYS A 240 1.00 11.52 -5.31
CA LYS A 240 -0.45 11.75 -5.24
C LYS A 240 -1.00 12.72 -6.29
N GLY A 241 -0.13 13.42 -7.01
CA GLY A 241 -0.53 14.29 -8.11
C GLY A 241 -1.41 15.47 -7.69
N PHE A 242 -1.31 15.96 -6.45
CA PHE A 242 -2.10 17.11 -6.00
C PHE A 242 -1.72 18.39 -6.75
N ASP A 243 -0.50 18.49 -7.25
CA ASP A 243 -0.08 19.53 -8.19
C ASP A 243 -0.89 19.52 -9.49
N LEU A 244 -1.20 18.34 -10.03
CA LEU A 244 -2.07 18.17 -11.21
C LEU A 244 -3.51 18.54 -10.87
N LEU A 245 -4.00 18.07 -9.70
CA LEU A 245 -5.36 18.32 -9.25
C LEU A 245 -5.63 19.83 -9.05
N ILE A 246 -4.72 20.56 -8.39
CA ILE A 246 -4.85 22.00 -8.15
C ILE A 246 -4.91 22.75 -9.50
N LYS A 247 -4.06 22.40 -10.47
CA LYS A 247 -4.07 22.99 -11.81
C LYS A 247 -5.36 22.65 -12.58
N ALA A 248 -5.84 21.42 -12.53
CA ALA A 248 -7.07 21.01 -13.16
C ALA A 248 -8.28 21.69 -12.52
N PHE A 249 -8.29 21.84 -11.20
CA PHE A 249 -9.32 22.57 -10.47
C PHE A 249 -9.32 24.06 -10.84
N HIS A 250 -8.16 24.67 -11.07
CA HIS A 250 -8.08 26.05 -11.57
C HIS A 250 -8.83 26.21 -12.91
N LEU A 251 -8.61 25.30 -13.87
CA LEU A 251 -9.33 25.32 -15.15
C LEU A 251 -10.85 25.09 -14.99
N PHE A 252 -11.22 24.19 -14.09
CA PHE A 252 -12.62 23.92 -13.74
C PHE A 252 -13.28 25.15 -13.09
N ALA A 253 -12.60 25.80 -12.14
CA ALA A 253 -13.10 26.94 -11.37
C ALA A 253 -13.39 28.18 -12.23
N GLN A 254 -12.77 28.30 -13.40
CA GLN A 254 -13.06 29.37 -14.35
C GLN A 254 -14.50 29.28 -14.93
N ARG A 255 -15.13 28.10 -14.87
CA ARG A 255 -16.47 27.84 -15.40
C ARG A 255 -17.51 27.53 -14.32
N ASN A 256 -17.04 27.29 -13.09
CA ASN A 256 -17.86 26.87 -11.96
C ASN A 256 -17.41 27.64 -10.71
N ASP A 257 -18.22 28.58 -10.25
CA ASP A 257 -17.86 29.52 -9.19
C ASP A 257 -18.26 29.09 -7.76
N ASP A 258 -18.98 27.99 -7.63
CA ASP A 258 -19.59 27.53 -6.36
C ASP A 258 -19.02 26.19 -5.82
N TRP A 259 -18.07 25.57 -6.50
CA TRP A 259 -17.40 24.36 -6.05
C TRP A 259 -16.11 24.65 -5.31
N CYS A 260 -15.79 23.85 -4.28
CA CYS A 260 -14.55 23.91 -3.52
C CYS A 260 -13.77 22.59 -3.61
N LEU A 261 -12.49 22.62 -3.26
CA LEU A 261 -11.61 21.47 -3.20
C LEU A 261 -10.96 21.39 -1.82
N ASP A 262 -11.17 20.28 -1.13
CA ASP A 262 -10.50 19.94 0.13
C ASP A 262 -9.40 18.91 -0.13
N ILE A 263 -8.18 19.20 0.27
CA ILE A 263 -7.03 18.30 0.22
C ILE A 263 -6.60 17.99 1.63
N VAL A 264 -6.74 16.72 2.06
CA VAL A 264 -6.44 16.30 3.43
C VAL A 264 -5.18 15.46 3.45
N GLY A 265 -4.20 15.87 4.25
CA GLY A 265 -2.95 15.14 4.38
C GLY A 265 -1.82 15.96 4.95
N GLU A 266 -0.62 15.39 4.91
CA GLU A 266 0.63 16.03 5.33
C GLU A 266 1.81 15.50 4.55
N GLY A 267 2.91 16.22 4.54
CA GLY A 267 4.18 15.78 3.95
C GLY A 267 5.04 16.91 3.43
N THR A 268 6.11 16.53 2.75
CA THR A 268 7.19 17.47 2.35
C THR A 268 6.78 18.47 1.27
N GLU A 269 5.71 18.19 0.50
CA GLU A 269 5.26 19.05 -0.59
C GLU A 269 4.15 20.04 -0.20
N GLU A 270 3.79 20.13 1.07
CA GLU A 270 2.70 21.01 1.50
C GLU A 270 2.93 22.48 1.08
N GLN A 271 4.15 22.98 1.27
CA GLN A 271 4.45 24.36 0.91
C GLN A 271 4.35 24.58 -0.60
N LEU A 272 4.78 23.62 -1.42
CA LEU A 272 4.63 23.66 -2.88
C LEU A 272 3.16 23.82 -3.28
N TYR A 273 2.26 23.06 -2.64
CA TYR A 273 0.82 23.13 -2.95
C TYR A 273 0.20 24.46 -2.49
N ARG A 274 0.58 24.97 -1.32
CA ARG A 274 0.13 26.30 -0.85
C ARG A 274 0.58 27.43 -1.78
N ASP A 275 1.83 27.38 -2.24
CA ASP A 275 2.38 28.37 -3.17
C ASP A 275 1.64 28.29 -4.53
N LEU A 276 1.34 27.09 -5.02
CA LEU A 276 0.59 26.89 -6.26
C LEU A 276 -0.85 27.40 -6.16
N ILE A 277 -1.54 27.14 -5.04
CA ILE A 277 -2.89 27.66 -4.75
C ILE A 277 -2.90 29.18 -4.82
N LYS A 278 -1.93 29.81 -4.16
CA LYS A 278 -1.78 31.27 -4.16
C LYS A 278 -1.47 31.84 -5.54
N GLN A 279 -0.54 31.19 -6.27
CA GLN A 279 -0.16 31.60 -7.64
C GLN A 279 -1.37 31.58 -8.59
N LEU A 280 -2.30 30.64 -8.38
CA LEU A 280 -3.49 30.47 -9.22
C LEU A 280 -4.73 31.23 -8.70
N GLY A 281 -4.62 31.98 -7.58
CA GLY A 281 -5.70 32.76 -7.00
C GLY A 281 -6.84 31.89 -6.44
N LEU A 282 -6.50 30.72 -5.87
CA LEU A 282 -7.49 29.72 -5.42
C LEU A 282 -7.65 29.66 -3.88
N GLU A 283 -7.11 30.62 -3.13
CA GLU A 283 -7.07 30.60 -1.65
C GLU A 283 -8.46 30.51 -1.00
N HIS A 284 -9.50 31.00 -1.68
CA HIS A 284 -10.89 30.92 -1.20
C HIS A 284 -11.67 29.68 -1.70
N ARG A 285 -11.05 28.85 -2.52
CA ARG A 285 -11.69 27.71 -3.19
C ARG A 285 -10.99 26.37 -2.93
N VAL A 286 -9.72 26.38 -2.54
CA VAL A 286 -8.94 25.19 -2.25
C VAL A 286 -8.39 25.28 -0.83
N ALA A 287 -8.76 24.31 0.01
CA ALA A 287 -8.29 24.21 1.39
C ALA A 287 -7.38 23.00 1.56
N ILE A 288 -6.23 23.21 2.21
CA ILE A 288 -5.34 22.13 2.68
C ILE A 288 -5.58 21.93 4.15
N HIS A 289 -5.98 20.72 4.52
CA HIS A 289 -6.23 20.28 5.89
C HIS A 289 -5.13 19.33 6.34
N PRO A 290 -4.69 19.39 7.61
CA PRO A 290 -3.68 18.49 8.14
C PRO A 290 -4.19 17.05 8.20
N PHE A 291 -3.26 16.10 8.35
CA PHE A 291 -3.60 14.72 8.67
C PHE A 291 -4.54 14.64 9.89
N THR A 292 -5.52 13.76 9.81
CA THR A 292 -6.50 13.53 10.87
C THR A 292 -6.83 12.06 11.03
N ASN A 293 -7.07 11.62 12.28
CA ASN A 293 -7.63 10.30 12.57
C ASN A 293 -9.14 10.24 12.33
N ASN A 294 -9.82 11.39 12.18
CA ASN A 294 -11.24 11.49 11.87
C ASN A 294 -11.48 11.80 10.38
N ILE A 295 -10.86 11.03 9.49
CA ILE A 295 -10.99 11.24 8.04
C ILE A 295 -12.42 11.00 7.53
N GLN A 296 -13.22 10.20 8.25
CA GLN A 296 -14.63 9.95 7.94
C GLN A 296 -15.47 11.23 7.91
N HIS A 297 -15.10 12.23 8.71
CA HIS A 297 -15.74 13.55 8.68
C HIS A 297 -15.63 14.18 7.28
N TYR A 298 -14.45 14.15 6.68
CA TYR A 298 -14.25 14.71 5.34
C TYR A 298 -14.96 13.90 4.26
N TYR A 299 -14.92 12.55 4.34
CA TYR A 299 -15.68 11.73 3.40
C TYR A 299 -17.19 12.00 3.50
N SER A 300 -17.75 12.18 4.69
CA SER A 300 -19.18 12.45 4.88
C SER A 300 -19.60 13.87 4.43
N GLN A 301 -18.68 14.82 4.41
CA GLN A 301 -18.94 16.20 3.98
C GLN A 301 -18.71 16.42 2.47
N ALA A 302 -17.92 15.58 1.82
CA ALA A 302 -17.63 15.71 0.41
C ALA A 302 -18.80 15.27 -0.47
N GLN A 303 -18.84 15.73 -1.71
CA GLN A 303 -19.79 15.26 -2.73
C GLN A 303 -19.12 14.30 -3.71
N ILE A 304 -17.87 14.55 -4.09
CA ILE A 304 -17.11 13.78 -5.08
C ILE A 304 -15.69 13.57 -4.55
N TYR A 305 -15.18 12.37 -4.69
CA TYR A 305 -13.78 12.06 -4.36
C TYR A 305 -12.91 12.11 -5.62
N VAL A 306 -11.70 12.64 -5.52
CA VAL A 306 -10.75 12.74 -6.63
C VAL A 306 -9.44 12.02 -6.28
N LEU A 307 -9.05 11.04 -7.11
CA LEU A 307 -7.74 10.41 -7.07
C LEU A 307 -6.89 10.87 -8.25
N SER A 308 -5.96 11.77 -8.01
CA SER A 308 -5.02 12.29 -9.02
C SER A 308 -3.66 11.60 -9.01
N SER A 309 -3.52 10.48 -8.31
CA SER A 309 -2.26 9.76 -8.12
C SER A 309 -1.63 9.33 -9.44
N ARG A 310 -0.31 9.46 -9.55
CA ARG A 310 0.47 8.97 -10.70
C ARG A 310 0.67 7.46 -10.65
N TRP A 311 0.67 6.86 -9.47
CA TRP A 311 0.66 5.40 -9.23
C TRP A 311 0.00 5.08 -7.89
N GLU A 312 -0.50 3.85 -7.76
CA GLU A 312 -1.06 3.29 -6.53
C GLU A 312 -0.67 1.82 -6.40
N GLY A 313 -0.43 1.39 -5.16
CA GLY A 313 -0.32 -0.03 -4.86
C GLY A 313 -1.68 -0.73 -4.82
N PHE A 314 -2.65 -0.08 -4.18
CA PHE A 314 -4.05 -0.52 -4.11
C PHE A 314 -5.03 0.64 -4.22
N GLY A 315 -4.79 1.75 -3.51
CA GLY A 315 -5.73 2.86 -3.45
C GLY A 315 -6.81 2.69 -2.37
N LEU A 316 -6.39 2.44 -1.11
CA LEU A 316 -7.31 2.32 0.03
C LEU A 316 -8.34 3.44 0.08
N VAL A 317 -7.93 4.66 -0.25
CA VAL A 317 -8.77 5.87 -0.26
C VAL A 317 -9.94 5.77 -1.25
N LEU A 318 -9.84 4.96 -2.31
CA LEU A 318 -10.95 4.69 -3.23
C LEU A 318 -12.05 3.88 -2.53
N VAL A 319 -11.65 2.81 -1.86
CA VAL A 319 -12.60 1.95 -1.12
C VAL A 319 -13.21 2.72 0.05
N GLU A 320 -12.42 3.55 0.72
CA GLU A 320 -12.89 4.43 1.81
C GLU A 320 -13.91 5.45 1.31
N ALA A 321 -13.62 6.14 0.20
CA ALA A 321 -14.55 7.09 -0.41
C ALA A 321 -15.85 6.41 -0.86
N MET A 322 -15.75 5.27 -1.55
CA MET A 322 -16.92 4.49 -1.97
C MET A 322 -17.75 3.99 -0.78
N SER A 323 -17.13 3.64 0.35
CA SER A 323 -17.87 3.22 1.56
C SER A 323 -18.72 4.35 2.17
N HIS A 324 -18.41 5.60 1.84
CA HIS A 324 -19.19 6.79 2.22
C HIS A 324 -20.13 7.26 1.08
N GLY A 325 -20.26 6.46 0.03
CA GLY A 325 -21.15 6.74 -1.10
C GLY A 325 -20.65 7.81 -2.06
N LEU A 326 -19.35 8.10 -2.11
CA LEU A 326 -18.81 9.12 -3.00
C LEU A 326 -18.60 8.59 -4.41
N PRO A 327 -19.15 9.25 -5.46
CA PRO A 327 -18.67 9.09 -6.82
C PRO A 327 -17.20 9.49 -6.93
N ILE A 328 -16.49 8.89 -7.88
CA ILE A 328 -15.04 9.03 -7.96
C ILE A 328 -14.59 9.49 -9.35
N VAL A 329 -13.78 10.55 -9.37
CA VAL A 329 -12.91 10.91 -10.49
C VAL A 329 -11.53 10.36 -10.22
N SER A 330 -10.95 9.57 -11.12
CA SER A 330 -9.68 8.90 -10.90
C SER A 330 -8.76 8.94 -12.12
N SER A 331 -7.45 9.05 -11.89
CA SER A 331 -6.47 8.67 -12.91
C SER A 331 -6.71 7.22 -13.35
N ASP A 332 -6.48 6.94 -14.64
CA ASP A 332 -6.78 5.66 -15.30
C ASP A 332 -5.77 4.55 -14.96
N LEU A 333 -5.39 4.47 -13.69
CA LEU A 333 -4.47 3.44 -13.20
C LEU A 333 -5.11 2.04 -13.31
N PRO A 334 -4.33 1.02 -13.66
CA PRO A 334 -4.83 -0.36 -13.69
C PRO A 334 -5.49 -0.79 -12.37
N THR A 335 -4.90 -0.41 -11.22
CA THR A 335 -5.45 -0.68 -9.89
C THR A 335 -6.79 0.03 -9.66
N SER A 336 -6.93 1.29 -10.09
CA SER A 336 -8.20 2.03 -9.98
C SER A 336 -9.30 1.37 -10.81
N LYS A 337 -8.97 0.96 -12.06
CA LYS A 337 -9.91 0.25 -12.94
C LYS A 337 -10.30 -1.12 -12.40
N GLU A 338 -9.37 -1.84 -11.77
CA GLU A 338 -9.68 -3.14 -11.16
C GLU A 338 -10.61 -3.01 -9.95
N ILE A 339 -10.44 -1.96 -9.13
CA ILE A 339 -11.27 -1.74 -7.93
C ILE A 339 -12.66 -1.24 -8.29
N MET A 340 -12.77 -0.33 -9.25
CA MET A 340 -14.01 0.40 -9.52
C MET A 340 -14.73 -0.06 -10.81
N GLY A 341 -14.05 -0.77 -11.72
CA GLY A 341 -14.63 -1.13 -13.03
C GLY A 341 -15.12 0.11 -13.77
N ASP A 342 -16.34 0.03 -14.30
CA ASP A 342 -16.99 1.13 -15.04
C ASP A 342 -17.64 2.20 -14.14
N PHE A 343 -17.53 2.05 -12.82
CA PHE A 343 -18.09 3.01 -11.87
C PHE A 343 -17.38 4.36 -11.91
N GLY A 344 -16.03 4.37 -12.04
CA GLY A 344 -15.21 5.57 -11.97
C GLY A 344 -15.28 6.45 -13.23
N LEU A 345 -15.20 7.76 -13.05
CA LEU A 345 -14.91 8.71 -14.14
C LEU A 345 -13.40 8.82 -14.31
N TYR A 346 -12.86 8.20 -15.35
CA TYR A 346 -11.41 8.13 -15.56
C TYR A 346 -10.90 9.26 -16.44
N PHE A 347 -9.70 9.75 -16.11
CA PHE A 347 -8.89 10.63 -16.97
C PHE A 347 -7.50 10.02 -17.17
N ARG A 348 -6.87 10.33 -18.28
CA ARG A 348 -5.51 9.87 -18.59
C ARG A 348 -4.52 10.40 -17.56
N ASN A 349 -3.77 9.50 -16.95
CA ASN A 349 -2.78 9.84 -15.92
C ASN A 349 -1.87 10.98 -16.36
N GLY A 350 -1.79 12.04 -15.57
CA GLY A 350 -1.01 13.25 -15.85
C GLY A 350 -1.68 14.30 -16.74
N ASN A 351 -2.87 14.03 -17.31
CA ASN A 351 -3.57 14.96 -18.17
C ASN A 351 -4.47 15.93 -17.38
N ILE A 352 -4.04 17.18 -17.27
CA ILE A 352 -4.70 18.22 -16.48
C ILE A 352 -6.04 18.64 -17.11
N GLU A 353 -6.09 18.80 -18.44
CA GLU A 353 -7.27 19.22 -19.19
C GLU A 353 -8.38 18.18 -19.08
N GLU A 354 -8.02 16.91 -19.25
CA GLU A 354 -8.97 15.80 -19.13
C GLU A 354 -9.46 15.65 -17.68
N LEU A 355 -8.59 15.82 -16.68
CA LEU A 355 -9.00 15.85 -15.27
C LEU A 355 -10.00 16.99 -15.05
N SER A 356 -9.73 18.23 -15.53
CA SER A 356 -10.65 19.34 -15.42
C SER A 356 -12.02 19.03 -16.05
N GLN A 357 -12.04 18.36 -17.21
CA GLN A 357 -13.27 17.94 -17.85
C GLN A 357 -14.01 16.88 -17.03
N ARG A 358 -13.31 15.91 -16.43
CA ARG A 358 -13.93 14.89 -15.56
C ARG A 358 -14.49 15.49 -14.27
N LEU A 359 -13.86 16.54 -13.72
CA LEU A 359 -14.45 17.29 -12.59
C LEU A 359 -15.81 17.89 -13.03
N GLU A 360 -15.89 18.47 -14.21
CA GLU A 360 -17.13 19.02 -14.73
C GLU A 360 -18.18 17.93 -15.01
N ASP A 361 -17.81 16.81 -15.63
CA ASP A 361 -18.70 15.68 -15.87
C ASP A 361 -19.29 15.14 -14.54
N ALA A 362 -18.43 15.06 -13.51
CA ALA A 362 -18.82 14.56 -12.19
C ALA A 362 -19.88 15.43 -11.49
N THR A 363 -19.91 16.74 -11.76
CA THR A 363 -20.95 17.62 -11.18
C THR A 363 -22.36 17.36 -11.74
N LYS A 364 -22.47 16.65 -12.88
CA LYS A 364 -23.72 16.40 -13.62
C LYS A 364 -24.29 15.00 -13.41
N ILE A 365 -23.61 14.14 -12.64
CA ILE A 365 -24.06 12.77 -12.38
C ILE A 365 -25.27 12.74 -11.45
N ASP A 366 -26.13 11.72 -11.61
CA ASP A 366 -27.14 11.39 -10.60
C ASP A 366 -26.45 10.83 -9.34
N TRP A 367 -26.23 11.71 -8.37
CA TRP A 367 -25.50 11.39 -7.16
C TRP A 367 -26.17 10.24 -6.38
N SER A 368 -27.49 10.23 -6.26
CA SER A 368 -28.22 9.23 -5.47
C SER A 368 -27.99 7.80 -5.98
N SER A 369 -28.13 7.62 -7.31
CA SER A 369 -27.87 6.33 -7.95
C SER A 369 -26.41 5.91 -7.80
N LYS A 370 -25.47 6.82 -8.04
CA LYS A 370 -24.03 6.54 -7.94
C LYS A 370 -23.58 6.30 -6.51
N SER A 371 -24.18 6.93 -5.51
CA SER A 371 -23.87 6.69 -4.10
C SER A 371 -24.21 5.26 -3.67
N ALA A 372 -25.37 4.75 -4.06
CA ALA A 372 -25.74 3.37 -3.77
C ALA A 372 -24.80 2.34 -4.44
N GLU A 373 -24.42 2.60 -5.70
CA GLU A 373 -23.46 1.77 -6.44
C GLU A 373 -22.07 1.77 -5.77
N ALA A 374 -21.57 2.93 -5.35
CA ALA A 374 -20.31 3.07 -4.64
C ALA A 374 -20.26 2.19 -3.37
N ILE A 375 -21.28 2.30 -2.53
CA ILE A 375 -21.39 1.51 -1.30
C ILE A 375 -21.44 0.01 -1.61
N ALA A 376 -22.14 -0.41 -2.66
CA ALA A 376 -22.21 -1.80 -3.07
C ALA A 376 -20.84 -2.34 -3.49
N ILE A 377 -20.05 -1.57 -4.25
CA ILE A 377 -18.68 -1.92 -4.63
C ILE A 377 -17.79 -2.02 -3.39
N ALA A 378 -17.84 -1.04 -2.48
CA ALA A 378 -17.01 -1.04 -1.28
C ALA A 378 -17.22 -2.28 -0.40
N ARG A 379 -18.43 -2.88 -0.38
CA ARG A 379 -18.75 -4.10 0.36
C ARG A 379 -17.95 -5.33 -0.09
N HIS A 380 -17.45 -5.37 -1.33
CA HIS A 380 -16.59 -6.45 -1.80
C HIS A 380 -15.22 -6.49 -1.10
N PHE A 381 -14.83 -5.40 -0.46
CA PHE A 381 -13.58 -5.27 0.29
C PHE A 381 -13.80 -5.41 1.81
N ASN A 382 -14.84 -6.13 2.22
CA ASN A 382 -15.07 -6.45 3.63
C ASN A 382 -13.97 -7.36 4.17
N ILE A 383 -13.71 -7.26 5.47
CA ILE A 383 -12.60 -7.98 6.12
C ILE A 383 -12.80 -9.50 6.07
N ASP A 384 -14.02 -10.02 6.20
CA ASP A 384 -14.27 -11.46 6.27
C ASP A 384 -13.85 -12.18 4.98
N GLY A 385 -14.22 -11.62 3.82
CA GLY A 385 -13.84 -12.16 2.51
C GLY A 385 -12.33 -12.10 2.27
N ILE A 386 -11.65 -11.09 2.80
CA ILE A 386 -10.19 -10.94 2.70
C ILE A 386 -9.49 -11.95 3.62
N ILE A 387 -9.95 -12.10 4.86
CA ILE A 387 -9.37 -13.07 5.82
C ILE A 387 -9.54 -14.51 5.32
N ALA A 388 -10.67 -14.87 4.74
CA ALA A 388 -10.85 -16.20 4.16
C ALA A 388 -9.77 -16.55 3.10
N LYS A 389 -9.29 -15.57 2.34
CA LYS A 389 -8.17 -15.77 1.41
C LYS A 389 -6.83 -15.94 2.14
N TRP A 390 -6.59 -15.17 3.20
CA TRP A 390 -5.42 -15.35 4.06
C TRP A 390 -5.42 -16.73 4.72
N ASP A 391 -6.53 -17.17 5.27
CA ASP A 391 -6.69 -18.49 5.90
C ASP A 391 -6.35 -19.61 4.91
N SER A 392 -6.80 -19.51 3.67
CA SER A 392 -6.52 -20.52 2.65
C SER A 392 -5.02 -20.70 2.35
N ILE A 393 -4.24 -19.60 2.34
CA ILE A 393 -2.79 -19.68 2.10
C ILE A 393 -2.01 -19.99 3.38
N LEU A 394 -2.55 -19.67 4.53
CA LEU A 394 -2.02 -20.07 5.83
C LEU A 394 -2.28 -21.57 6.10
N GLY A 395 -3.20 -22.21 5.34
CA GLY A 395 -3.55 -23.62 5.46
C GLY A 395 -4.55 -23.87 6.60
N GLN A 396 -5.51 -22.99 6.71
CA GLN A 396 -6.66 -23.08 7.61
C GLN A 396 -7.92 -23.46 6.87
#